data_cf7687f169c3b1857dd0c8247a082f03
#
_entry.id   cf7687f169c3b1857dd0c8247a082f03
#
_cell.length_a   1.000
_cell.length_b   1.000
_cell.length_c   1.000
_cell.angle_alpha   90.00
_cell.angle_beta   90.00
_cell.angle_gamma   90.00
#
_symmetry.space_group_name_H-M   'P 1'
#
loop_
_entity.id
_entity.type
_entity.pdbx_description
1 polymer ?
#
loop_
_entity_poly.entity_id
_entity_poly.type
_entity_poly.pdbx_seq_one_letter_code
_entity_poly.pdbx_strand_id
1 'polypeptide(L)'
;ELLAKANLTKELALSFPQRNGFFYGLIGTEMHEVEIDGKKYNRSKGWNTYYWGNSNRNPYTWNPKESPYHILDMSWTALLMLRWYDELEKAARLLAYAEDYAMSLLGILYENVFFPVWLDLKTMQPMNHLNASPETSLSVTFLLKLYELTHKEEYKRAAFKAMNAVIHEIIPVGKWEDFETYWSCSRYGSDNLVGKKVLRNNMHKQNNFSMFWTAEALLECYRLTSNKEYLDYGQRTLDELLMTQASWQPPYMYVNVLGGFGVLNADGEWNDSRESLFSELIIQYGKLLDKPEYIERGYAALKASFVMMYCTENPQTKQQWEKVHPFFASEDYGFMMENYGHGGRTNPAGEGMGEFTIYDWGNGAAAEAYNRLLDKFGKIE
;
A
#
# COMPACT_ATOMS: atom_id res chain seq x y z
N GLU A 1 3.57 -25.60 3.67
CA GLU A 1 3.77 -24.88 4.93
C GLU A 1 3.26 -23.43 4.80
N LEU A 2 3.72 -22.62 3.83
CA LEU A 2 3.30 -21.22 3.64
C LEU A 2 1.79 -21.07 3.43
N LEU A 3 1.17 -21.89 2.59
CA LEU A 3 -0.26 -21.87 2.37
C LEU A 3 -1.05 -22.18 3.65
N ALA A 4 -0.54 -23.09 4.50
CA ALA A 4 -1.17 -23.37 5.79
C ALA A 4 -1.13 -22.17 6.73
N LYS A 5 -0.01 -21.44 6.80
CA LYS A 5 0.12 -20.20 7.59
C LYS A 5 -0.80 -19.10 7.05
N ALA A 6 -0.82 -18.90 5.74
CA ALA A 6 -1.71 -17.94 5.10
C ALA A 6 -3.18 -18.26 5.36
N ASN A 7 -3.57 -19.54 5.32
CA ASN A 7 -4.92 -19.98 5.66
C ASN A 7 -5.27 -19.68 7.13
N LEU A 8 -4.35 -19.87 8.08
CA LEU A 8 -4.57 -19.50 9.48
C LEU A 8 -4.79 -18.00 9.65
N THR A 9 -4.03 -17.17 8.93
CA THR A 9 -4.21 -15.71 8.93
C THR A 9 -5.57 -15.31 8.38
N LYS A 10 -6.00 -15.92 7.26
CA LYS A 10 -7.34 -15.73 6.70
C LYS A 10 -8.43 -16.13 7.70
N GLU A 11 -8.31 -17.30 8.32
CA GLU A 11 -9.29 -17.76 9.32
C GLU A 11 -9.34 -16.84 10.54
N LEU A 12 -8.18 -16.33 10.98
CA LEU A 12 -8.12 -15.35 12.05
C LEU A 12 -8.92 -14.08 11.67
N ALA A 13 -8.68 -13.52 10.49
CA ALA A 13 -9.39 -12.34 10.02
C ALA A 13 -10.92 -12.58 9.96
N LEU A 14 -11.35 -13.73 9.44
CA LEU A 14 -12.76 -14.10 9.34
C LEU A 14 -13.40 -14.48 10.68
N SER A 15 -12.63 -14.74 11.73
CA SER A 15 -13.15 -15.08 13.05
C SER A 15 -13.70 -13.90 13.83
N PHE A 16 -13.33 -12.68 13.45
CA PHE A 16 -13.82 -11.46 14.08
C PHE A 16 -15.15 -11.02 13.47
N PRO A 17 -16.12 -10.58 14.29
CA PRO A 17 -17.43 -10.19 13.78
C PRO A 17 -17.34 -8.90 12.95
N GLN A 18 -18.14 -8.82 11.91
CA GLN A 18 -18.40 -7.58 11.20
C GLN A 18 -19.45 -6.72 11.94
N ARG A 19 -19.32 -5.41 11.84
CA ARG A 19 -20.33 -4.44 12.30
C ARG A 19 -20.92 -3.73 11.09
N ASN A 20 -22.14 -4.03 10.74
CA ASN A 20 -22.78 -3.48 9.54
C ASN A 20 -21.89 -3.60 8.30
N GLY A 21 -21.34 -4.79 8.05
CA GLY A 21 -20.42 -5.05 6.93
C GLY A 21 -18.98 -4.59 7.13
N PHE A 22 -18.71 -3.66 8.04
CA PHE A 22 -17.33 -3.23 8.36
C PHE A 22 -16.65 -4.25 9.27
N PHE A 23 -15.37 -4.49 9.05
CA PHE A 23 -14.55 -5.39 9.86
C PHE A 23 -13.40 -4.64 10.54
N TYR A 24 -12.76 -5.25 11.52
CA TYR A 24 -11.72 -4.59 12.31
C TYR A 24 -10.50 -4.22 11.47
N GLY A 25 -9.98 -3.02 11.68
CA GLY A 25 -8.78 -2.51 11.02
C GLY A 25 -7.48 -2.97 11.65
N LEU A 26 -7.52 -3.40 12.91
CA LEU A 26 -6.36 -3.90 13.62
C LEU A 26 -6.75 -5.09 14.47
N ILE A 27 -6.08 -6.22 14.27
CA ILE A 27 -6.15 -7.43 15.09
C ILE A 27 -4.74 -7.69 15.61
N GLY A 28 -4.62 -7.81 16.92
CA GLY A 28 -3.33 -7.95 17.54
C GLY A 28 -3.38 -8.66 18.88
N THR A 29 -2.24 -8.76 19.51
CA THR A 29 -2.12 -9.28 20.86
C THR A 29 -1.48 -8.23 21.75
N GLU A 30 -2.09 -8.00 22.94
CA GLU A 30 -1.50 -7.18 23.99
C GLU A 30 -0.59 -8.04 24.86
N MET A 31 0.51 -7.44 25.31
CA MET A 31 1.36 -8.02 26.33
C MET A 31 0.87 -7.59 27.72
N HIS A 32 0.97 -8.46 28.68
CA HIS A 32 0.72 -8.17 30.08
C HIS A 32 1.78 -8.80 30.97
N GLU A 33 2.09 -8.12 32.04
CA GLU A 33 3.02 -8.64 33.05
C GLU A 33 2.31 -9.70 33.88
N VAL A 34 2.97 -10.84 34.02
CA VAL A 34 2.57 -11.93 34.94
C VAL A 34 3.72 -12.24 35.88
N GLU A 35 3.41 -12.55 37.13
CA GLU A 35 4.38 -13.01 38.10
C GLU A 35 4.29 -14.55 38.24
N ILE A 36 5.43 -15.22 38.04
CA ILE A 36 5.56 -16.65 38.17
C ILE A 36 6.79 -16.90 39.05
N ASP A 37 6.59 -17.58 40.18
CA ASP A 37 7.67 -17.89 41.13
C ASP A 37 8.48 -16.65 41.58
N GLY A 38 7.77 -15.53 41.83
CA GLY A 38 8.39 -14.27 42.25
C GLY A 38 9.15 -13.52 41.15
N LYS A 39 9.07 -13.96 39.89
CA LYS A 39 9.67 -13.30 38.75
C LYS A 39 8.60 -12.78 37.81
N LYS A 40 8.83 -11.56 37.27
CA LYS A 40 7.95 -10.92 36.33
C LYS A 40 8.29 -11.30 34.90
N TYR A 41 7.27 -11.65 34.13
CA TYR A 41 7.36 -11.99 32.71
C TYR A 41 6.30 -11.24 31.91
N ASN A 42 6.67 -10.78 30.73
CA ASN A 42 5.68 -10.29 29.77
C ASN A 42 5.12 -11.47 28.98
N ARG A 43 3.81 -11.66 29.04
CA ARG A 43 3.10 -12.69 28.28
C ARG A 43 2.03 -12.09 27.38
N SER A 44 1.85 -12.71 26.22
CA SER A 44 0.78 -12.37 25.29
C SER A 44 -0.59 -12.75 25.88
N LYS A 45 -1.59 -11.87 25.70
CA LYS A 45 -3.00 -12.17 25.98
C LYS A 45 -3.67 -13.02 24.90
N GLY A 46 -2.95 -13.35 23.81
CA GLY A 46 -3.53 -14.01 22.64
C GLY A 46 -4.15 -13.01 21.65
N TRP A 47 -4.72 -13.52 20.60
CA TRP A 47 -5.33 -12.74 19.50
C TRP A 47 -6.75 -12.27 19.84
N ASN A 48 -6.93 -11.64 20.99
CA ASN A 48 -8.23 -11.15 21.46
C ASN A 48 -8.31 -9.62 21.55
N THR A 49 -7.26 -8.96 21.11
CA THR A 49 -7.20 -7.50 21.01
C THR A 49 -7.55 -7.07 19.60
N TYR A 50 -8.55 -6.23 19.45
CA TYR A 50 -8.99 -5.72 18.14
C TYR A 50 -9.52 -4.30 18.25
N TYR A 51 -9.28 -3.53 17.21
CA TYR A 51 -9.73 -2.14 17.11
C TYR A 51 -10.31 -1.87 15.73
N TRP A 52 -11.26 -0.98 15.66
CA TRP A 52 -11.86 -0.56 14.39
C TRP A 52 -10.89 0.23 13.52
N GLY A 53 -10.18 1.18 14.13
CA GLY A 53 -9.19 1.99 13.45
C GLY A 53 -7.78 1.45 13.58
N ASN A 54 -6.90 1.93 12.72
CA ASN A 54 -5.47 1.65 12.74
C ASN A 54 -4.71 2.93 13.12
N SER A 55 -3.94 2.89 14.20
CA SER A 55 -3.16 4.05 14.67
C SER A 55 -2.13 4.52 13.64
N ASN A 56 -1.62 3.63 12.82
CA ASN A 56 -0.70 3.96 11.74
C ASN A 56 -1.37 4.60 10.51
N ARG A 57 -2.69 4.78 10.54
CA ARG A 57 -3.48 5.39 9.45
C ARG A 57 -4.29 6.59 9.93
N ASN A 58 -3.85 7.20 11.01
CA ASN A 58 -4.64 8.16 11.75
C ASN A 58 -4.04 9.57 11.70
N PRO A 59 -4.82 10.58 11.29
CA PRO A 59 -4.36 11.96 11.25
C PRO A 59 -4.27 12.65 12.62
N TYR A 60 -4.72 12.02 13.72
CA TYR A 60 -4.93 12.73 14.99
C TYR A 60 -4.23 12.13 16.20
N THR A 61 -4.09 10.83 16.29
CA THR A 61 -3.65 10.14 17.51
C THR A 61 -2.99 8.81 17.24
N TRP A 62 -1.99 8.44 18.04
CA TRP A 62 -1.41 7.10 18.04
C TRP A 62 -2.20 6.09 18.88
N ASN A 63 -3.29 6.50 19.53
CA ASN A 63 -4.10 5.60 20.32
C ASN A 63 -5.02 4.78 19.41
N PRO A 64 -4.82 3.46 19.27
CA PRO A 64 -5.64 2.61 18.40
C PRO A 64 -7.11 2.58 18.79
N LYS A 65 -7.44 2.87 20.06
CA LYS A 65 -8.83 2.94 20.55
C LYS A 65 -9.59 4.18 20.05
N GLU A 66 -8.87 5.20 19.62
CA GLU A 66 -9.41 6.48 19.15
C GLU A 66 -9.20 6.70 17.66
N SER A 67 -8.42 5.82 17.03
CA SER A 67 -8.07 5.92 15.62
C SER A 67 -9.27 5.71 14.72
N PRO A 68 -9.53 6.58 13.73
CA PRO A 68 -10.65 6.43 12.83
C PRO A 68 -10.52 5.17 11.97
N TYR A 69 -11.64 4.73 11.43
CA TYR A 69 -11.72 3.60 10.52
C TYR A 69 -11.20 4.01 9.14
N HIS A 70 -10.23 3.28 8.61
CA HIS A 70 -9.57 3.62 7.34
C HIS A 70 -10.09 2.76 6.18
N ILE A 71 -10.74 3.38 5.22
CA ILE A 71 -11.44 2.69 4.12
C ILE A 71 -10.47 2.00 3.15
N LEU A 72 -9.31 2.60 2.88
CA LEU A 72 -8.31 2.01 1.99
C LEU A 72 -7.89 0.61 2.47
N ASP A 73 -7.49 0.48 3.75
CA ASP A 73 -7.05 -0.79 4.34
C ASP A 73 -8.14 -1.86 4.23
N MET A 74 -9.39 -1.44 4.41
CA MET A 74 -10.53 -2.36 4.35
C MET A 74 -10.85 -2.78 2.92
N SER A 75 -10.83 -1.87 1.98
CA SER A 75 -11.01 -2.17 0.56
C SER A 75 -9.90 -3.09 0.04
N TRP A 76 -8.67 -2.88 0.49
CA TRP A 76 -7.56 -3.77 0.15
C TRP A 76 -7.76 -5.18 0.73
N THR A 77 -8.08 -5.26 2.01
CA THR A 77 -8.36 -6.56 2.67
C THR A 77 -9.50 -7.30 1.98
N ALA A 78 -10.60 -6.61 1.66
CA ALA A 78 -11.72 -7.22 0.95
C ALA A 78 -11.33 -7.68 -0.48
N LEU A 79 -10.50 -6.91 -1.19
CA LEU A 79 -9.96 -7.30 -2.49
C LEU A 79 -9.09 -8.57 -2.39
N LEU A 80 -8.25 -8.67 -1.35
CA LEU A 80 -7.42 -9.87 -1.11
C LEU A 80 -8.30 -11.10 -0.79
N MET A 81 -9.39 -10.94 -0.06
CA MET A 81 -10.37 -12.01 0.17
C MET A 81 -11.05 -12.46 -1.12
N LEU A 82 -11.37 -11.54 -2.04
CA LEU A 82 -11.91 -11.89 -3.36
C LEU A 82 -10.88 -12.60 -4.24
N ARG A 83 -9.62 -12.18 -4.20
CA ARG A 83 -8.53 -12.89 -4.90
C ARG A 83 -8.37 -14.30 -4.33
N TRP A 84 -8.38 -14.45 -3.01
CA TRP A 84 -8.36 -15.77 -2.37
C TRP A 84 -9.54 -16.64 -2.82
N TYR A 85 -10.75 -16.07 -2.82
CA TYR A 85 -11.94 -16.76 -3.31
C TYR A 85 -11.80 -17.22 -4.78
N ASP A 86 -11.26 -16.37 -5.61
CA ASP A 86 -11.16 -16.65 -7.05
C ASP A 86 -10.08 -17.67 -7.39
N GLU A 87 -8.92 -17.56 -6.77
CA GLU A 87 -7.72 -18.29 -7.15
C GLU A 87 -7.48 -19.56 -6.32
N LEU A 88 -7.91 -19.61 -5.06
CA LEU A 88 -7.54 -20.68 -4.13
C LEU A 88 -8.73 -21.46 -3.57
N GLU A 89 -9.80 -20.81 -3.15
CA GLU A 89 -10.86 -21.44 -2.39
C GLU A 89 -12.23 -20.76 -2.68
N LYS A 90 -13.08 -21.40 -3.43
CA LYS A 90 -14.45 -20.90 -3.74
C LYS A 90 -15.40 -20.98 -2.53
N ALA A 91 -14.95 -20.55 -1.36
CA ALA A 91 -15.75 -20.56 -0.14
C ALA A 91 -16.76 -19.41 -0.13
N ALA A 92 -18.06 -19.71 -0.11
CA ALA A 92 -19.13 -18.71 -0.14
C ALA A 92 -19.00 -17.64 0.97
N ARG A 93 -18.44 -17.97 2.13
CA ARG A 93 -18.23 -17.03 3.23
C ARG A 93 -17.27 -15.89 2.88
N LEU A 94 -16.24 -16.11 2.03
CA LEU A 94 -15.33 -15.07 1.57
C LEU A 94 -16.05 -14.05 0.70
N LEU A 95 -16.87 -14.55 -0.21
CA LEU A 95 -17.68 -13.70 -1.07
C LEU A 95 -18.72 -12.91 -0.25
N ALA A 96 -19.43 -13.56 0.66
CA ALA A 96 -20.40 -12.92 1.54
C ALA A 96 -19.76 -11.82 2.40
N TYR A 97 -18.59 -12.10 2.96
CA TYR A 97 -17.84 -11.11 3.76
C TYR A 97 -17.48 -9.85 2.96
N ALA A 98 -17.04 -10.04 1.71
CA ALA A 98 -16.73 -8.93 0.82
C ALA A 98 -17.99 -8.18 0.35
N GLU A 99 -19.10 -8.89 0.09
CA GLU A 99 -20.38 -8.28 -0.29
C GLU A 99 -20.96 -7.44 0.84
N ASP A 100 -20.94 -7.92 2.08
CA ASP A 100 -21.41 -7.18 3.25
C ASP A 100 -20.64 -5.88 3.41
N TYR A 101 -19.30 -5.92 3.23
CA TYR A 101 -18.48 -4.73 3.22
C TYR A 101 -18.83 -3.79 2.05
N ALA A 102 -19.00 -4.30 0.84
CA ALA A 102 -19.36 -3.50 -0.32
C ALA A 102 -20.68 -2.76 -0.15
N MET A 103 -21.71 -3.42 0.40
CA MET A 103 -23.00 -2.77 0.68
C MET A 103 -22.86 -1.59 1.64
N SER A 104 -22.05 -1.74 2.67
CA SER A 104 -21.77 -0.65 3.62
C SER A 104 -20.95 0.47 2.99
N LEU A 105 -19.95 0.11 2.19
CA LEU A 105 -19.13 1.07 1.44
C LEU A 105 -19.98 1.93 0.50
N LEU A 106 -20.92 1.32 -0.23
CA LEU A 106 -21.85 2.05 -1.10
C LEU A 106 -22.75 3.02 -0.33
N GLY A 107 -23.11 2.67 0.92
CA GLY A 107 -23.94 3.50 1.79
C GLY A 107 -23.25 4.76 2.34
N ILE A 108 -21.93 4.85 2.25
CA ILE A 108 -21.14 5.99 2.77
C ILE A 108 -20.47 6.83 1.69
N LEU A 109 -20.81 6.60 0.42
CA LEU A 109 -20.29 7.39 -0.70
C LEU A 109 -20.65 8.88 -0.50
N TYR A 110 -19.66 9.76 -0.65
CA TYR A 110 -19.91 11.20 -0.60
C TYR A 110 -20.81 11.68 -1.75
N GLU A 111 -21.43 12.86 -1.58
CA GLU A 111 -22.21 13.50 -2.67
C GLU A 111 -21.34 13.78 -3.91
N ASN A 112 -20.07 14.11 -3.71
CA ASN A 112 -19.07 14.28 -4.79
C ASN A 112 -18.56 12.95 -5.37
N VAL A 113 -19.14 11.82 -4.94
CA VAL A 113 -18.89 10.46 -5.41
C VAL A 113 -17.49 9.88 -5.14
N PHE A 114 -16.74 10.47 -4.24
CA PHE A 114 -15.56 9.84 -3.67
C PHE A 114 -15.93 8.94 -2.49
N PHE A 115 -15.17 7.88 -2.28
CA PHE A 115 -15.24 7.14 -1.03
C PHE A 115 -14.46 7.90 0.05
N PRO A 116 -14.97 7.95 1.29
CA PRO A 116 -14.28 8.63 2.38
C PRO A 116 -12.96 7.93 2.70
N VAL A 117 -11.97 8.69 3.12
CA VAL A 117 -10.69 8.12 3.61
C VAL A 117 -10.92 7.51 4.99
N TRP A 118 -11.60 8.24 5.87
CA TRP A 118 -11.86 7.80 7.25
C TRP A 118 -13.34 7.90 7.65
N LEU A 119 -13.73 6.97 8.53
CA LEU A 119 -14.99 7.04 9.26
C LEU A 119 -14.73 7.28 10.74
N ASP A 120 -15.58 8.10 11.35
CA ASP A 120 -15.62 8.28 12.80
C ASP A 120 -16.03 6.98 13.49
N LEU A 121 -15.29 6.56 14.52
CA LEU A 121 -15.53 5.29 15.19
C LEU A 121 -16.87 5.15 15.90
N LYS A 122 -17.44 6.25 16.38
CA LYS A 122 -18.68 6.23 17.17
C LYS A 122 -19.88 6.20 16.28
N THR A 123 -19.85 7.04 15.25
CA THR A 123 -20.99 7.26 14.36
C THR A 123 -20.93 6.42 13.10
N MET A 124 -19.74 5.92 12.72
CA MET A 124 -19.44 5.27 11.44
C MET A 124 -19.82 6.14 10.23
N GLN A 125 -19.77 7.46 10.43
CA GLN A 125 -20.02 8.43 9.38
C GLN A 125 -18.71 8.97 8.79
N PRO A 126 -18.70 9.36 7.52
CA PRO A 126 -17.56 9.97 6.87
C PRO A 126 -17.02 11.18 7.63
N MET A 127 -15.69 11.23 7.76
CA MET A 127 -14.99 12.39 8.31
C MET A 127 -14.65 13.39 7.20
N ASN A 128 -14.73 14.68 7.51
CA ASN A 128 -14.48 15.76 6.54
C ASN A 128 -12.99 16.03 6.29
N HIS A 129 -12.21 14.97 6.06
CA HIS A 129 -10.79 15.06 5.71
C HIS A 129 -10.53 14.32 4.41
N LEU A 130 -9.76 14.92 3.52
CA LEU A 130 -9.47 14.35 2.20
C LEU A 130 -10.76 13.93 1.47
N ASN A 131 -11.73 14.83 1.39
CA ASN A 131 -13.04 14.56 0.78
C ASN A 131 -12.98 14.16 -0.71
N ALA A 132 -11.85 14.41 -1.37
CA ALA A 132 -11.54 13.96 -2.71
C ALA A 132 -10.11 13.40 -2.69
N SER A 133 -9.99 12.08 -2.49
CA SER A 133 -8.70 11.38 -2.43
C SER A 133 -8.61 10.32 -3.50
N PRO A 134 -7.43 10.16 -4.13
CA PRO A 134 -7.15 9.07 -5.06
C PRO A 134 -7.23 7.67 -4.42
N GLU A 135 -7.23 7.54 -3.09
CA GLU A 135 -7.49 6.27 -2.39
C GLU A 135 -8.80 5.61 -2.83
N THR A 136 -9.77 6.40 -3.28
CA THR A 136 -11.01 5.94 -3.91
C THR A 136 -10.76 4.91 -5.01
N SER A 137 -9.64 5.00 -5.70
CA SER A 137 -9.28 4.09 -6.80
C SER A 137 -9.10 2.64 -6.35
N LEU A 138 -8.59 2.40 -5.14
CA LEU A 138 -8.51 1.03 -4.61
C LEU A 138 -9.90 0.44 -4.33
N SER A 139 -10.83 1.25 -3.83
CA SER A 139 -12.23 0.83 -3.68
C SER A 139 -12.88 0.56 -5.04
N VAL A 140 -12.50 1.30 -6.08
CA VAL A 140 -12.94 1.00 -7.47
C VAL A 140 -12.44 -0.37 -7.91
N THR A 141 -11.15 -0.68 -7.75
CA THR A 141 -10.58 -2.00 -8.10
C THR A 141 -11.30 -3.12 -7.36
N PHE A 142 -11.56 -2.95 -6.06
CA PHE A 142 -12.33 -3.89 -5.25
C PHE A 142 -13.74 -4.13 -5.81
N LEU A 143 -14.49 -3.05 -6.09
CA LEU A 143 -15.86 -3.16 -6.60
C LEU A 143 -15.93 -3.77 -8.01
N LEU A 144 -14.94 -3.48 -8.87
CA LEU A 144 -14.84 -4.10 -10.19
C LEU A 144 -14.56 -5.60 -10.09
N LYS A 145 -13.67 -6.04 -9.19
CA LYS A 145 -13.43 -7.46 -8.92
C LYS A 145 -14.68 -8.15 -8.37
N LEU A 146 -15.40 -7.48 -7.50
CA LEU A 146 -16.66 -8.01 -6.96
C LEU A 146 -17.74 -8.12 -8.06
N TYR A 147 -17.82 -7.13 -8.97
CA TYR A 147 -18.69 -7.21 -10.14
C TYR A 147 -18.32 -8.40 -11.05
N GLU A 148 -17.04 -8.59 -11.32
CA GLU A 148 -16.56 -9.73 -12.13
C GLU A 148 -17.05 -11.07 -11.57
N LEU A 149 -17.05 -11.23 -10.25
CA LEU A 149 -17.43 -12.47 -9.57
C LEU A 149 -18.94 -12.65 -9.38
N THR A 150 -19.70 -11.55 -9.27
CA THR A 150 -21.14 -11.60 -8.89
C THR A 150 -22.07 -11.15 -9.99
N HIS A 151 -21.58 -10.42 -10.99
CA HIS A 151 -22.35 -9.76 -12.06
C HIS A 151 -23.42 -8.78 -11.55
N LYS A 152 -23.30 -8.25 -10.31
CA LYS A 152 -24.22 -7.26 -9.75
C LYS A 152 -23.87 -5.86 -10.24
N GLU A 153 -24.71 -5.30 -11.11
CA GLU A 153 -24.48 -4.02 -11.80
C GLU A 153 -24.32 -2.82 -10.88
N GLU A 154 -24.80 -2.89 -9.64
CA GLU A 154 -24.64 -1.83 -8.64
C GLU A 154 -23.16 -1.56 -8.33
N TYR A 155 -22.33 -2.59 -8.22
CA TYR A 155 -20.89 -2.46 -7.96
C TYR A 155 -20.17 -1.78 -9.11
N LYS A 156 -20.45 -2.23 -10.32
CA LYS A 156 -19.91 -1.62 -11.55
C LYS A 156 -20.28 -0.14 -11.67
N ARG A 157 -21.57 0.19 -11.48
CA ARG A 157 -22.02 1.59 -11.57
C ARG A 157 -21.34 2.48 -10.56
N ALA A 158 -21.21 2.04 -9.30
CA ALA A 158 -20.52 2.79 -8.26
C ALA A 158 -19.04 2.97 -8.58
N ALA A 159 -18.36 1.91 -9.03
CA ALA A 159 -16.97 1.94 -9.42
C ALA A 159 -16.69 2.94 -10.54
N PHE A 160 -17.45 2.89 -11.65
CA PHE A 160 -17.29 3.84 -12.75
C PHE A 160 -17.61 5.27 -12.35
N LYS A 161 -18.64 5.48 -11.52
CA LYS A 161 -18.99 6.82 -11.05
C LYS A 161 -17.86 7.42 -10.20
N ALA A 162 -17.29 6.62 -9.29
CA ALA A 162 -16.15 7.03 -8.48
C ALA A 162 -14.88 7.24 -9.31
N MET A 163 -14.59 6.35 -10.27
CA MET A 163 -13.43 6.51 -11.16
C MET A 163 -13.53 7.78 -12.00
N ASN A 164 -14.70 8.12 -12.51
CA ASN A 164 -14.91 9.35 -13.24
C ASN A 164 -14.63 10.60 -12.39
N ALA A 165 -14.96 10.58 -11.10
CA ALA A 165 -14.60 11.69 -10.20
C ALA A 165 -13.07 11.82 -10.06
N VAL A 166 -12.34 10.72 -9.92
CA VAL A 166 -10.87 10.73 -9.89
C VAL A 166 -10.29 11.28 -11.21
N ILE A 167 -10.84 10.85 -12.35
CA ILE A 167 -10.43 11.35 -13.68
C ILE A 167 -10.59 12.86 -13.80
N HIS A 168 -11.68 13.41 -13.30
CA HIS A 168 -11.99 14.84 -13.50
C HIS A 168 -11.39 15.75 -12.43
N GLU A 169 -11.22 15.29 -11.21
CA GLU A 169 -10.83 16.14 -10.08
C GLU A 169 -9.39 15.92 -9.59
N ILE A 170 -8.83 14.71 -9.76
CA ILE A 170 -7.49 14.37 -9.27
C ILE A 170 -6.45 14.45 -10.38
N ILE A 171 -6.63 13.66 -11.44
CA ILE A 171 -5.64 13.51 -12.52
C ILE A 171 -5.28 14.84 -13.17
N PRO A 172 -6.23 15.75 -13.54
CA PRO A 172 -5.88 16.98 -14.27
C PRO A 172 -4.97 17.92 -13.49
N VAL A 173 -5.05 17.87 -12.15
CA VAL A 173 -4.33 18.79 -11.26
C VAL A 173 -3.17 18.14 -10.52
N GLY A 174 -2.98 16.82 -10.69
CA GLY A 174 -1.92 16.07 -10.00
C GLY A 174 -2.09 16.04 -8.49
N LYS A 175 -3.33 15.93 -7.98
CA LYS A 175 -3.63 15.95 -6.55
C LYS A 175 -3.57 14.54 -5.95
N TRP A 176 -2.39 13.96 -5.88
CA TRP A 176 -2.13 12.60 -5.39
C TRP A 176 -2.01 12.53 -3.86
N GLU A 177 -2.89 13.25 -3.17
CA GLU A 177 -2.93 13.35 -1.72
C GLU A 177 -3.75 12.22 -1.10
N ASP A 178 -3.15 11.51 -0.15
CA ASP A 178 -3.76 10.41 0.61
C ASP A 178 -3.46 10.52 2.11
N PHE A 179 -3.75 9.48 2.87
CA PHE A 179 -3.49 9.43 4.30
C PHE A 179 -2.00 9.62 4.64
N GLU A 180 -1.08 9.13 3.82
CA GLU A 180 0.36 9.30 4.08
C GLU A 180 0.81 10.72 3.85
N THR A 181 0.33 11.40 2.82
CA THR A 181 0.60 12.82 2.62
C THR A 181 0.08 13.68 3.75
N TYR A 182 -1.00 13.23 4.39
CA TYR A 182 -1.56 13.88 5.57
C TYR A 182 -0.76 13.60 6.85
N TRP A 183 -0.25 12.38 7.00
CA TRP A 183 0.29 11.81 8.22
C TRP A 183 1.81 11.80 8.30
N SER A 184 2.50 11.04 7.45
CA SER A 184 3.92 10.76 7.63
C SER A 184 4.83 11.88 7.13
N CYS A 185 4.37 12.70 6.23
CA CYS A 185 5.19 13.66 5.51
C CYS A 185 4.89 15.11 5.78
N SER A 186 3.86 15.41 6.51
CA SER A 186 3.89 16.60 7.33
C SER A 186 4.76 16.30 8.54
N ARG A 187 6.04 16.39 8.35
CA ARG A 187 7.11 16.05 9.32
C ARG A 187 6.83 16.45 10.77
N TYR A 188 5.80 17.22 11.00
CA TYR A 188 5.48 17.81 12.28
C TYR A 188 3.99 17.98 12.57
N GLY A 189 3.10 17.42 11.76
CA GLY A 189 1.63 17.59 11.97
C GLY A 189 1.13 19.05 11.91
N SER A 190 2.04 20.01 11.92
CA SER A 190 1.76 21.45 11.95
C SER A 190 1.57 22.04 10.56
N ASP A 191 2.20 21.45 9.54
CA ASP A 191 2.15 21.93 8.18
C ASP A 191 1.10 21.14 7.40
N ASN A 192 -0.14 21.22 7.81
CA ASN A 192 -1.23 20.64 7.04
C ASN A 192 -1.24 21.22 5.63
N LEU A 193 -0.52 20.55 4.72
CA LEU A 193 -0.40 20.93 3.31
C LEU A 193 -1.47 20.27 2.46
N VAL A 194 -2.36 19.49 3.05
CA VAL A 194 -3.48 18.88 2.31
C VAL A 194 -4.31 19.97 1.63
N GLY A 195 -4.52 19.81 0.35
CA GLY A 195 -5.18 20.78 -0.51
C GLY A 195 -4.34 22.00 -0.87
N LYS A 196 -3.08 22.08 -0.43
CA LYS A 196 -2.17 23.19 -0.72
C LYS A 196 -1.01 22.74 -1.59
N LYS A 197 -0.58 23.63 -2.46
CA LYS A 197 0.63 23.42 -3.26
C LYS A 197 1.88 23.83 -2.47
N VAL A 198 2.93 23.04 -2.60
CA VAL A 198 4.26 23.36 -2.06
C VAL A 198 4.81 24.59 -2.79
N LEU A 199 5.16 25.63 -2.06
CA LEU A 199 5.60 26.93 -2.65
C LEU A 199 6.80 26.80 -3.59
N ARG A 200 7.69 25.84 -3.33
CA ARG A 200 8.94 25.68 -4.08
C ARG A 200 8.71 25.22 -5.52
N ASN A 201 7.76 24.30 -5.75
CA ASN A 201 7.56 23.66 -7.05
C ASN A 201 6.13 23.78 -7.58
N ASN A 202 5.25 24.43 -6.83
CA ASN A 202 3.83 24.62 -7.17
C ASN A 202 3.07 23.29 -7.41
N MET A 203 3.50 22.20 -6.79
CA MET A 203 2.87 20.89 -6.84
C MET A 203 2.17 20.58 -5.54
N HIS A 204 1.12 19.75 -5.59
CA HIS A 204 0.60 19.08 -4.40
C HIS A 204 1.62 18.06 -3.87
N LYS A 205 1.53 17.69 -2.58
CA LYS A 205 2.20 16.49 -2.12
C LYS A 205 1.65 15.29 -2.87
N GLN A 206 2.50 14.36 -3.22
CA GLN A 206 2.13 13.21 -4.03
C GLN A 206 2.62 11.95 -3.34
N ASN A 207 1.72 10.97 -3.20
CA ASN A 207 2.06 9.62 -2.83
C ASN A 207 2.08 8.73 -4.09
N ASN A 208 3.13 7.95 -4.24
CA ASN A 208 3.30 7.05 -5.38
C ASN A 208 2.25 5.93 -5.38
N PHE A 209 1.85 5.43 -4.22
CA PHE A 209 0.77 4.45 -4.12
C PHE A 209 -0.57 4.98 -4.64
N SER A 210 -0.87 6.24 -4.44
CA SER A 210 -2.09 6.87 -4.98
C SER A 210 -2.13 6.85 -6.50
N MET A 211 -0.99 7.09 -7.15
CA MET A 211 -0.86 6.95 -8.60
C MET A 211 -0.94 5.49 -9.05
N PHE A 212 -0.30 4.59 -8.31
CA PHE A 212 -0.35 3.15 -8.57
C PHE A 212 -1.79 2.61 -8.52
N TRP A 213 -2.52 2.82 -7.44
CA TRP A 213 -3.91 2.36 -7.30
C TRP A 213 -4.82 2.95 -8.39
N THR A 214 -4.59 4.22 -8.75
CA THR A 214 -5.36 4.88 -9.81
C THR A 214 -5.07 4.28 -11.18
N ALA A 215 -3.81 4.04 -11.52
CA ALA A 215 -3.45 3.39 -12.77
C ALA A 215 -3.97 1.94 -12.84
N GLU A 216 -3.94 1.20 -11.71
CA GLU A 216 -4.52 -0.15 -11.63
C GLU A 216 -6.04 -0.12 -11.88
N ALA A 217 -6.78 0.75 -11.21
CA ALA A 217 -8.22 0.87 -11.37
C ALA A 217 -8.61 1.28 -12.80
N LEU A 218 -7.84 2.18 -13.43
CA LEU A 218 -8.05 2.58 -14.84
C LEU A 218 -7.80 1.43 -15.80
N LEU A 219 -6.80 0.59 -15.54
CA LEU A 219 -6.55 -0.60 -16.33
C LEU A 219 -7.71 -1.59 -16.24
N GLU A 220 -8.27 -1.80 -15.05
CA GLU A 220 -9.44 -2.66 -14.85
C GLU A 220 -10.70 -2.09 -15.54
N CYS A 221 -10.91 -0.76 -15.46
CA CYS A 221 -11.98 -0.09 -16.22
C CYS A 221 -11.81 -0.30 -17.74
N TYR A 222 -10.60 -0.19 -18.26
CA TYR A 222 -10.29 -0.46 -19.67
C TYR A 222 -10.58 -1.93 -20.04
N ARG A 223 -10.16 -2.89 -19.23
CA ARG A 223 -10.39 -4.32 -19.47
C ARG A 223 -11.87 -4.67 -19.57
N LEU A 224 -12.70 -4.06 -18.73
CA LEU A 224 -14.13 -4.29 -18.73
C LEU A 224 -14.87 -3.63 -19.88
N THR A 225 -14.38 -2.49 -20.38
CA THR A 225 -15.14 -1.66 -21.33
C THR A 225 -14.52 -1.55 -22.71
N SER A 226 -13.23 -1.83 -22.82
CA SER A 226 -12.40 -1.53 -24.00
C SER A 226 -12.41 -0.02 -24.38
N ASN A 227 -12.85 0.86 -23.46
CA ASN A 227 -12.82 2.30 -23.70
C ASN A 227 -11.39 2.82 -23.51
N LYS A 228 -10.79 3.28 -24.60
CA LYS A 228 -9.40 3.77 -24.63
C LYS A 228 -9.15 4.98 -23.72
N GLU A 229 -10.17 5.76 -23.41
CA GLU A 229 -10.05 6.89 -22.50
C GLU A 229 -9.48 6.47 -21.14
N TYR A 230 -9.94 5.33 -20.59
CA TYR A 230 -9.37 4.78 -19.35
C TYR A 230 -7.90 4.39 -19.49
N LEU A 231 -7.53 3.82 -20.65
CA LEU A 231 -6.16 3.48 -20.94
C LEU A 231 -5.26 4.72 -21.04
N ASP A 232 -5.74 5.77 -21.69
CA ASP A 232 -5.01 7.03 -21.89
C ASP A 232 -4.79 7.75 -20.55
N TYR A 233 -5.82 7.82 -19.70
CA TYR A 233 -5.67 8.35 -18.32
C TYR A 233 -4.77 7.46 -17.46
N GLY A 234 -4.86 6.16 -17.60
CA GLY A 234 -3.99 5.20 -16.91
C GLY A 234 -2.53 5.38 -17.30
N GLN A 235 -2.24 5.53 -18.61
CA GLN A 235 -0.91 5.83 -19.08
C GLN A 235 -0.39 7.16 -18.53
N ARG A 236 -1.19 8.23 -18.59
CA ARG A 236 -0.82 9.53 -18.03
C ARG A 236 -0.48 9.43 -16.53
N THR A 237 -1.31 8.73 -15.75
CA THR A 237 -1.06 8.53 -14.32
C THR A 237 0.23 7.75 -14.09
N LEU A 238 0.46 6.72 -14.90
CA LEU A 238 1.69 5.93 -14.83
C LEU A 238 2.93 6.75 -15.24
N ASP A 239 2.82 7.63 -16.22
CA ASP A 239 3.90 8.56 -16.60
C ASP A 239 4.27 9.49 -15.44
N GLU A 240 3.28 10.00 -14.68
CA GLU A 240 3.54 10.80 -13.47
C GLU A 240 4.24 9.97 -12.38
N LEU A 241 3.82 8.74 -12.16
CA LEU A 241 4.48 7.80 -11.25
C LEU A 241 5.94 7.55 -11.69
N LEU A 242 6.17 7.25 -12.96
CA LEU A 242 7.50 6.96 -13.50
C LEU A 242 8.46 8.15 -13.46
N MET A 243 7.97 9.39 -13.38
CA MET A 243 8.82 10.56 -13.14
C MET A 243 9.46 10.55 -11.73
N THR A 244 8.89 9.82 -10.77
CA THR A 244 9.44 9.70 -9.42
C THR A 244 10.44 8.55 -9.28
N GLN A 245 10.56 7.70 -10.29
CA GLN A 245 11.50 6.58 -10.32
C GLN A 245 12.95 7.08 -10.39
N ALA A 246 13.82 6.54 -9.56
CA ALA A 246 15.25 6.85 -9.58
C ALA A 246 15.87 6.46 -10.93
N SER A 247 16.22 7.45 -11.74
CA SER A 247 16.79 7.31 -13.09
C SER A 247 18.30 7.52 -13.14
N TRP A 248 18.94 7.81 -12.01
CA TRP A 248 20.38 8.00 -11.87
C TRP A 248 20.88 7.53 -10.51
N GLN A 249 22.17 7.21 -10.43
CA GLN A 249 22.83 6.78 -9.21
C GLN A 249 23.58 7.96 -8.58
N PRO A 250 23.14 8.47 -7.41
CA PRO A 250 23.90 9.48 -6.70
C PRO A 250 25.29 8.96 -6.30
N PRO A 251 26.39 9.71 -6.54
CA PRO A 251 27.73 9.22 -6.30
C PRO A 251 28.07 9.00 -4.81
N TYR A 252 27.27 9.56 -3.91
CA TYR A 252 27.42 9.40 -2.45
C TYR A 252 26.62 8.21 -1.89
N MET A 253 25.83 7.53 -2.72
CA MET A 253 25.05 6.36 -2.29
C MET A 253 25.79 5.08 -2.67
N TYR A 254 26.06 4.26 -1.69
CA TYR A 254 26.71 2.97 -1.90
C TYR A 254 25.73 1.83 -2.25
N VAL A 255 24.44 2.02 -1.98
CA VAL A 255 23.36 1.11 -2.39
C VAL A 255 22.90 1.51 -3.77
N ASN A 256 22.65 0.54 -4.65
CA ASN A 256 22.12 0.82 -5.98
C ASN A 256 20.64 1.23 -5.88
N VAL A 257 20.35 2.49 -6.17
CA VAL A 257 18.99 3.05 -6.11
C VAL A 257 18.30 3.14 -7.47
N LEU A 258 18.98 2.77 -8.55
CA LEU A 258 18.39 2.83 -9.89
C LEU A 258 17.13 1.96 -9.99
N GLY A 259 16.07 2.56 -10.48
CA GLY A 259 14.78 1.89 -10.66
C GLY A 259 13.89 1.91 -9.43
N GLY A 260 14.39 2.29 -8.25
CA GLY A 260 13.62 2.39 -7.04
C GLY A 260 12.71 3.62 -7.00
N PHE A 261 11.74 3.58 -6.12
CA PHE A 261 10.84 4.68 -5.82
C PHE A 261 10.94 5.04 -4.34
N GLY A 262 10.73 6.31 -3.99
CA GLY A 262 10.36 6.71 -2.64
C GLY A 262 8.85 6.73 -2.48
N VAL A 263 8.35 6.86 -1.26
CA VAL A 263 6.90 6.88 -1.01
C VAL A 263 6.28 8.17 -1.52
N LEU A 264 6.95 9.29 -1.29
CA LEU A 264 6.41 10.62 -1.54
C LEU A 264 7.38 11.54 -2.26
N ASN A 265 6.85 12.45 -3.05
CA ASN A 265 7.65 13.49 -3.71
C ASN A 265 8.24 14.54 -2.73
N ALA A 266 7.85 14.50 -1.47
CA ALA A 266 8.31 15.43 -0.42
C ALA A 266 9.37 14.83 0.49
N ASP A 267 9.65 13.55 0.38
CA ASP A 267 10.61 12.82 1.19
C ASP A 267 12.00 12.78 0.57
N GLY A 268 13.00 12.52 1.41
CA GLY A 268 14.35 12.21 0.97
C GLY A 268 14.65 10.71 0.88
N GLU A 269 13.61 9.90 0.83
CA GLU A 269 13.69 8.45 0.84
C GLU A 269 13.96 7.87 -0.55
N TRP A 270 14.62 6.73 -0.56
CA TRP A 270 14.96 5.99 -1.76
C TRP A 270 14.58 4.52 -1.60
N ASN A 271 14.18 3.89 -2.67
CA ASN A 271 13.95 2.44 -2.71
C ASN A 271 13.03 1.92 -1.60
N ASP A 272 11.82 2.47 -1.47
CA ASP A 272 10.85 1.85 -0.59
C ASP A 272 10.53 0.43 -1.08
N SER A 273 10.71 -0.54 -0.21
CA SER A 273 10.59 -1.96 -0.55
C SER A 273 9.16 -2.39 -0.92
N ARG A 274 8.14 -1.66 -0.45
CA ARG A 274 6.73 -1.91 -0.78
C ARG A 274 6.42 -1.58 -2.24
N GLU A 275 7.17 -0.66 -2.83
CA GLU A 275 6.94 -0.18 -4.19
C GLU A 275 7.37 -1.16 -5.28
N SER A 276 7.92 -2.32 -4.89
CA SER A 276 8.04 -3.49 -5.77
C SER A 276 6.70 -3.92 -6.38
N LEU A 277 5.58 -3.67 -5.69
CA LEU A 277 4.23 -3.95 -6.18
C LEU A 277 3.88 -3.20 -7.47
N PHE A 278 4.55 -2.08 -7.76
CA PHE A 278 4.35 -1.33 -9.00
C PHE A 278 4.84 -2.06 -10.23
N SER A 279 5.82 -2.95 -10.08
CA SER A 279 6.53 -3.61 -11.17
C SER A 279 5.59 -4.33 -12.13
N GLU A 280 4.63 -5.08 -11.63
CA GLU A 280 3.68 -5.83 -12.46
C GLU A 280 2.82 -4.89 -13.31
N LEU A 281 2.27 -3.85 -12.71
CA LEU A 281 1.41 -2.88 -13.39
C LEU A 281 2.18 -2.14 -14.49
N ILE A 282 3.40 -1.69 -14.19
CA ILE A 282 4.26 -0.99 -15.16
C ILE A 282 4.53 -1.88 -16.38
N ILE A 283 4.88 -3.15 -16.16
CA ILE A 283 5.12 -4.11 -17.25
C ILE A 283 3.84 -4.41 -18.04
N GLN A 284 2.67 -4.49 -17.37
CA GLN A 284 1.39 -4.71 -18.06
C GLN A 284 1.08 -3.56 -19.02
N TYR A 285 1.22 -2.32 -18.59
CA TYR A 285 1.07 -1.15 -19.46
C TYR A 285 2.11 -1.17 -20.59
N GLY A 286 3.36 -1.52 -20.29
CA GLY A 286 4.41 -1.64 -21.28
C GLY A 286 4.06 -2.61 -22.40
N LYS A 287 3.54 -3.78 -22.05
CA LYS A 287 3.09 -4.78 -23.02
C LYS A 287 1.85 -4.37 -23.79
N LEU A 288 0.88 -3.75 -23.09
CA LEU A 288 -0.38 -3.33 -23.70
C LEU A 288 -0.21 -2.17 -24.69
N LEU A 289 0.71 -1.25 -24.39
CA LEU A 289 0.98 -0.05 -25.18
C LEU A 289 2.16 -0.19 -26.16
N ASP A 290 2.79 -1.37 -26.19
CA ASP A 290 4.02 -1.63 -26.95
C ASP A 290 5.15 -0.62 -26.60
N LYS A 291 5.38 -0.44 -25.29
CA LYS A 291 6.40 0.45 -24.73
C LYS A 291 7.50 -0.35 -24.02
N PRO A 292 8.59 -0.70 -24.68
CA PRO A 292 9.71 -1.45 -24.07
C PRO A 292 10.28 -0.74 -22.84
N GLU A 293 10.36 0.59 -22.84
CA GLU A 293 10.85 1.38 -21.71
C GLU A 293 10.07 1.09 -20.42
N TYR A 294 8.75 0.93 -20.48
CA TYR A 294 7.96 0.58 -19.29
C TYR A 294 8.31 -0.80 -18.77
N ILE A 295 8.55 -1.76 -19.68
CA ILE A 295 8.96 -3.11 -19.33
C ILE A 295 10.30 -3.07 -18.59
N GLU A 296 11.29 -2.35 -19.12
CA GLU A 296 12.59 -2.17 -18.48
C GLU A 296 12.48 -1.48 -17.11
N ARG A 297 11.67 -0.44 -17.02
CA ARG A 297 11.41 0.29 -15.76
C ARG A 297 10.72 -0.59 -14.71
N GLY A 298 9.77 -1.43 -15.11
CA GLY A 298 9.12 -2.37 -14.21
C GLY A 298 10.09 -3.40 -13.64
N TYR A 299 10.96 -3.97 -14.46
CA TYR A 299 12.01 -4.88 -13.97
C TYR A 299 13.04 -4.16 -13.10
N ALA A 300 13.39 -2.92 -13.43
CA ALA A 300 14.29 -2.13 -12.60
C ALA A 300 13.67 -1.86 -11.20
N ALA A 301 12.37 -1.56 -11.13
CA ALA A 301 11.66 -1.38 -9.86
C ALA A 301 11.70 -2.64 -8.99
N LEU A 302 11.46 -3.82 -9.59
CA LEU A 302 11.57 -5.09 -8.87
C LEU A 302 12.99 -5.32 -8.34
N LYS A 303 14.02 -5.13 -9.18
CA LYS A 303 15.41 -5.32 -8.78
C LYS A 303 15.82 -4.36 -7.65
N ALA A 304 15.42 -3.10 -7.74
CA ALA A 304 15.71 -2.09 -6.71
C ALA A 304 15.19 -2.48 -5.33
N SER A 305 14.04 -3.15 -5.25
CA SER A 305 13.46 -3.59 -3.97
C SER A 305 14.37 -4.59 -3.23
N PHE A 306 15.11 -5.43 -3.95
CA PHE A 306 15.96 -6.45 -3.35
C PHE A 306 17.32 -5.93 -2.87
N VAL A 307 17.76 -4.74 -3.26
CA VAL A 307 19.05 -4.19 -2.80
C VAL A 307 19.07 -3.86 -1.30
N MET A 308 17.88 -3.78 -0.70
CA MET A 308 17.70 -3.52 0.74
C MET A 308 17.70 -4.80 1.58
N MET A 309 17.76 -5.96 0.95
CA MET A 309 17.67 -7.25 1.62
C MET A 309 19.01 -7.60 2.30
N TYR A 310 18.90 -8.07 3.55
CA TYR A 310 20.01 -8.67 4.26
C TYR A 310 20.32 -10.04 3.66
N CYS A 311 21.42 -10.13 2.91
CA CYS A 311 21.90 -11.37 2.30
C CYS A 311 23.36 -11.24 1.85
N THR A 312 23.99 -12.36 1.49
CA THR A 312 25.39 -12.39 1.04
C THR A 312 25.62 -11.69 -0.29
N GLU A 313 24.59 -11.66 -1.15
CA GLU A 313 24.61 -11.05 -2.48
C GLU A 313 24.62 -9.51 -2.41
N ASN A 314 24.22 -8.94 -1.28
CA ASN A 314 24.23 -7.50 -0.99
C ASN A 314 25.28 -7.16 0.08
N PRO A 315 26.59 -7.27 -0.19
CA PRO A 315 27.61 -7.19 0.85
C PRO A 315 27.64 -5.83 1.60
N GLN A 316 27.37 -4.73 0.91
CA GLN A 316 27.33 -3.41 1.54
C GLN A 316 26.11 -3.26 2.46
N THR A 317 24.94 -3.68 2.01
CA THR A 317 23.71 -3.71 2.79
C THR A 317 23.89 -4.63 4.01
N LYS A 318 24.42 -5.83 3.79
CA LYS A 318 24.74 -6.78 4.86
C LYS A 318 25.64 -6.18 5.94
N GLN A 319 26.74 -5.55 5.51
CA GLN A 319 27.67 -4.90 6.46
C GLN A 319 26.99 -3.82 7.30
N GLN A 320 26.08 -3.04 6.72
CA GLN A 320 25.34 -2.02 7.47
C GLN A 320 24.35 -2.63 8.47
N TRP A 321 23.64 -3.68 8.07
CA TRP A 321 22.77 -4.44 8.97
C TRP A 321 23.55 -4.95 10.20
N GLU A 322 24.69 -5.59 9.99
CA GLU A 322 25.52 -6.14 11.05
C GLU A 322 26.15 -5.07 11.94
N LYS A 323 26.48 -3.89 11.37
CA LYS A 323 26.98 -2.75 12.13
C LYS A 323 25.93 -2.18 13.10
N VAL A 324 24.68 -2.07 12.66
CA VAL A 324 23.58 -1.50 13.45
C VAL A 324 22.97 -2.56 14.37
N HIS A 325 22.92 -3.80 13.92
CA HIS A 325 22.33 -4.94 14.59
C HIS A 325 23.30 -6.12 14.64
N PRO A 326 24.29 -6.10 15.56
CA PRO A 326 25.36 -7.12 15.61
C PRO A 326 24.88 -8.54 15.90
N PHE A 327 23.61 -8.72 16.23
CA PHE A 327 22.98 -10.04 16.45
C PHE A 327 22.47 -10.71 15.17
N PHE A 328 22.46 -9.99 14.02
CA PHE A 328 22.06 -10.59 12.75
C PHE A 328 23.06 -11.64 12.28
N ALA A 329 22.52 -12.78 11.82
CA ALA A 329 23.26 -13.94 11.37
C ALA A 329 22.62 -14.54 10.10
N SER A 330 23.13 -15.67 9.64
CA SER A 330 22.65 -16.32 8.43
C SER A 330 21.18 -16.74 8.46
N GLU A 331 20.64 -17.02 9.63
CA GLU A 331 19.22 -17.31 9.83
C GLU A 331 18.30 -16.13 9.59
N ASP A 332 18.84 -14.90 9.58
CA ASP A 332 18.11 -13.66 9.31
C ASP A 332 18.18 -13.23 7.83
N TYR A 333 18.81 -14.02 6.97
CA TYR A 333 18.83 -13.72 5.53
C TYR A 333 17.42 -13.65 4.95
N GLY A 334 17.15 -12.58 4.23
CA GLY A 334 15.84 -12.26 3.68
C GLY A 334 15.13 -11.11 4.37
N PHE A 335 15.59 -10.66 5.54
CA PHE A 335 15.05 -9.43 6.13
C PHE A 335 15.30 -8.23 5.23
N MET A 336 14.30 -7.36 5.13
CA MET A 336 14.35 -6.12 4.35
C MET A 336 14.02 -4.92 5.24
N MET A 337 14.68 -3.80 4.98
CA MET A 337 14.28 -2.53 5.58
C MET A 337 13.17 -1.87 4.74
N GLU A 338 12.44 -0.94 5.34
CA GLU A 338 11.36 -0.22 4.68
C GLU A 338 11.86 0.55 3.46
N ASN A 339 12.86 1.41 3.66
CA ASN A 339 13.43 2.24 2.60
C ASN A 339 14.86 2.67 2.93
N TYR A 340 15.52 3.31 1.98
CA TYR A 340 16.84 3.89 2.14
C TYR A 340 16.74 5.39 2.41
N GLY A 341 17.31 5.84 3.50
CA GLY A 341 17.37 7.27 3.85
C GLY A 341 16.22 7.74 4.75
N HIS A 342 15.47 6.86 5.35
CA HIS A 342 14.39 7.19 6.28
C HIS A 342 14.93 8.09 7.42
N GLY A 343 14.20 9.17 7.72
CA GLY A 343 14.61 10.15 8.71
C GLY A 343 15.67 11.17 8.24
N GLY A 344 16.09 11.12 6.99
CA GLY A 344 16.99 12.12 6.38
C GLY A 344 18.38 12.18 7.00
N ARG A 345 18.80 11.17 7.76
CA ARG A 345 20.10 11.10 8.41
C ARG A 345 21.07 10.20 7.64
N THR A 346 21.43 10.64 6.44
CA THR A 346 22.73 10.25 5.91
C THR A 346 23.78 11.13 6.57
N ASN A 347 24.85 10.54 7.13
CA ASN A 347 25.98 11.36 7.52
C ASN A 347 26.61 11.98 6.26
N PRO A 348 27.43 13.07 6.39
CA PRO A 348 28.10 13.71 5.25
C PRO A 348 29.00 12.76 4.43
N ALA A 349 29.39 11.62 4.99
CA ALA A 349 30.18 10.60 4.31
C ALA A 349 29.32 9.60 3.50
N GLY A 350 27.99 9.75 3.46
CA GLY A 350 27.10 8.81 2.78
C GLY A 350 26.98 7.46 3.51
N GLU A 351 27.50 7.34 4.70
CA GLU A 351 27.48 6.15 5.54
C GLU A 351 26.20 6.10 6.36
N GLY A 352 25.09 5.86 5.75
CA GLY A 352 23.89 5.73 6.50
C GLY A 352 22.80 5.16 5.63
N MET A 353 22.35 3.97 5.97
CA MET A 353 21.11 3.42 5.44
C MET A 353 19.91 3.96 6.19
N GLY A 354 19.93 5.19 6.70
CA GLY A 354 18.90 5.68 7.57
C GLY A 354 18.71 4.82 8.83
N GLU A 355 17.79 5.20 9.69
CA GLU A 355 17.41 4.36 10.82
C GLU A 355 16.54 3.22 10.31
N PHE A 356 16.84 1.98 10.68
CA PHE A 356 15.99 0.84 10.43
C PHE A 356 14.70 1.01 11.21
N THR A 357 13.62 1.31 10.51
CA THR A 357 12.33 1.53 11.16
C THR A 357 11.57 0.23 11.39
N ILE A 358 11.66 -0.70 10.43
CA ILE A 358 10.92 -1.98 10.48
C ILE A 358 11.76 -3.04 9.75
N TYR A 359 12.03 -4.15 10.40
CA TYR A 359 12.95 -5.19 9.92
C TYR A 359 12.44 -6.04 8.76
N ASP A 360 11.16 -6.19 8.60
CA ASP A 360 10.54 -7.06 7.60
C ASP A 360 9.50 -6.35 6.74
N TRP A 361 9.41 -5.04 6.86
CA TRP A 361 8.49 -4.23 6.08
C TRP A 361 8.86 -4.30 4.60
N GLY A 362 7.99 -4.84 3.79
CA GLY A 362 8.22 -4.98 2.35
C GLY A 362 8.71 -6.35 1.90
N ASN A 363 9.16 -7.25 2.78
CA ASN A 363 9.49 -8.63 2.39
C ASN A 363 8.34 -9.28 1.65
N GLY A 364 7.14 -9.15 2.20
CA GLY A 364 5.92 -9.67 1.57
C GLY A 364 5.65 -9.05 0.22
N ALA A 365 5.80 -7.72 0.10
CA ALA A 365 5.58 -7.00 -1.15
C ALA A 365 6.57 -7.43 -2.24
N ALA A 366 7.87 -7.54 -1.91
CA ALA A 366 8.89 -7.97 -2.87
C ALA A 366 8.69 -9.43 -3.31
N ALA A 367 8.37 -10.31 -2.37
CA ALA A 367 8.08 -11.71 -2.66
C ALA A 367 6.81 -11.87 -3.51
N GLU A 368 5.75 -11.12 -3.21
CA GLU A 368 4.52 -11.09 -4.00
C GLU A 368 4.82 -10.61 -5.42
N ALA A 369 5.49 -9.47 -5.58
CA ALA A 369 5.81 -8.90 -6.88
C ALA A 369 6.64 -9.88 -7.73
N TYR A 370 7.66 -10.48 -7.15
CA TYR A 370 8.49 -11.48 -7.84
C TYR A 370 7.67 -12.67 -8.33
N ASN A 371 6.86 -13.27 -7.44
CA ASN A 371 6.06 -14.44 -7.80
C ASN A 371 5.00 -14.11 -8.85
N ARG A 372 4.32 -12.96 -8.74
CA ARG A 372 3.32 -12.52 -9.73
C ARG A 372 3.95 -12.27 -11.10
N LEU A 373 5.15 -11.69 -11.16
CA LEU A 373 5.86 -11.50 -12.41
C LEU A 373 6.31 -12.83 -13.02
N LEU A 374 6.82 -13.74 -12.20
CA LEU A 374 7.23 -15.07 -12.64
C LEU A 374 6.06 -15.87 -13.23
N ASP A 375 4.91 -15.86 -12.53
CA ASP A 375 3.70 -16.56 -12.95
C ASP A 375 3.12 -15.96 -14.24
N LYS A 376 3.04 -14.65 -14.32
CA LYS A 376 2.37 -13.94 -15.42
C LYS A 376 3.23 -13.77 -16.67
N PHE A 377 4.53 -13.61 -16.51
CA PHE A 377 5.44 -13.27 -17.61
C PHE A 377 6.57 -14.29 -17.81
N GLY A 378 6.65 -15.30 -16.96
CA GLY A 378 7.71 -16.31 -17.01
C GLY A 378 9.02 -15.85 -16.37
N LYS A 379 10.14 -16.47 -16.78
CA LYS A 379 11.44 -16.21 -16.17
C LYS A 379 11.82 -14.72 -16.23
N ILE A 380 12.21 -14.19 -15.10
CA ILE A 380 12.75 -12.83 -14.94
C ILE A 380 14.26 -12.91 -15.18
N GLU A 381 14.78 -12.27 -16.21
CA GLU A 381 16.21 -12.20 -16.54
C GLU A 381 16.90 -11.01 -15.87
#